data_cbc6dad7d19f7c5532e01a2f395c8f3b
#
_entry.id   cbc6dad7d19f7c5532e01a2f395c8f3b
#
_cell.length_a   1.000
_cell.length_b   1.000
_cell.length_c   1.000
_cell.angle_alpha   90.00
_cell.angle_beta   90.00
_cell.angle_gamma   90.00
#
_symmetry.space_group_name_H-M   'P 1'
#
loop_
_entity.id
_entity.type
_entity.pdbx_description
1 polymer ?
#
loop_
_entity_poly.entity_id
_entity_poly.type
_entity_poly.pdbx_seq_one_letter_code
_entity_poly.pdbx_strand_id
1 'polypeptide(L)'
;MVNTKISLCGEVLDNPIIAAAGTFHYGYEMASLYDINLLGSFSCKGTTLQPRFGNPSPRIAEGKDGVIISIGLENPGIDAVIQKEFPRLKKVYHKKIFANCCGFSPEEFSEVAYRMDQEDIVGFLEINISCPNVKGASRFSSDPALAKEVTKRVKERCHKPVFVKLSPNVTDIVSIAKACEEGGADGISLINCIHAMRIDLKSRKPVLALKKGGLSGPAIFPIALRMVYDVAHAVSIPVIGIGGIETPEDVLEMMMAGASAVEVGAMNLVDPYIGKQLVLGLPEAMERYHISDLSSIIGVA
;
A
#
# COMPACT_ATOMS: atom_id res chain seq x y z
N MET A 1 6.35 -0.77 29.81
CA MET A 1 6.71 -0.97 28.38
C MET A 1 5.43 -1.32 27.62
N VAL A 2 5.14 -0.61 26.56
CA VAL A 2 3.97 -0.86 25.70
C VAL A 2 4.26 -2.00 24.72
N ASN A 3 3.23 -2.68 24.23
CA ASN A 3 3.31 -3.72 23.21
C ASN A 3 2.94 -3.15 21.84
N THR A 4 3.92 -3.01 20.95
CA THR A 4 3.72 -2.54 19.57
C THR A 4 3.51 -3.67 18.56
N LYS A 5 3.64 -4.93 18.97
CA LYS A 5 3.46 -6.09 18.09
C LYS A 5 2.02 -6.23 17.64
N ILE A 6 1.86 -6.65 16.40
CA ILE A 6 0.55 -6.99 15.83
C ILE A 6 0.59 -8.39 15.22
N SER A 7 -0.57 -9.02 15.10
CA SER A 7 -0.73 -10.26 14.32
C SER A 7 -1.52 -9.96 13.05
N LEU A 8 -1.00 -10.38 11.90
CA LEU A 8 -1.63 -10.17 10.60
C LEU A 8 -1.65 -11.50 9.83
N CYS A 9 -2.84 -12.09 9.66
CA CYS A 9 -3.03 -13.39 8.99
C CYS A 9 -2.11 -14.50 9.53
N GLY A 10 -1.87 -14.54 10.85
CA GLY A 10 -0.99 -15.54 11.51
C GLY A 10 0.48 -15.18 11.58
N GLU A 11 0.94 -14.17 10.87
CA GLU A 11 2.31 -13.64 10.97
C GLU A 11 2.36 -12.55 12.05
N VAL A 12 3.42 -12.55 12.86
CA VAL A 12 3.66 -11.53 13.89
C VAL A 12 4.62 -10.48 13.35
N LEU A 13 4.18 -9.23 13.33
CA LEU A 13 5.01 -8.08 13.00
C LEU A 13 5.42 -7.35 14.30
N ASP A 14 6.65 -6.89 14.39
CA ASP A 14 7.18 -6.21 15.58
C ASP A 14 6.49 -4.86 15.88
N ASN A 15 5.93 -4.27 14.85
CA ASN A 15 5.14 -3.03 14.92
C ASN A 15 4.23 -2.93 13.67
N PRO A 16 3.20 -2.05 13.66
CA PRO A 16 2.23 -1.94 12.59
C PRO A 16 2.73 -1.15 11.35
N ILE A 17 3.96 -0.62 11.38
CA ILE A 17 4.45 0.30 10.35
C ILE A 17 4.98 -0.47 9.15
N ILE A 18 4.34 -0.27 8.00
CA ILE A 18 4.70 -0.85 6.70
C ILE A 18 5.02 0.30 5.75
N ALA A 19 6.13 0.25 5.03
CA ALA A 19 6.37 1.24 3.98
C ALA A 19 5.56 0.86 2.72
N ALA A 20 4.82 1.83 2.16
CA ALA A 20 3.89 1.60 1.04
C ALA A 20 4.61 1.37 -0.30
N ALA A 21 4.02 0.52 -1.13
CA ALA A 21 4.47 0.31 -2.50
C ALA A 21 4.56 1.62 -3.30
N GLY A 22 5.61 1.71 -4.10
CA GLY A 22 5.85 2.86 -4.98
C GLY A 22 6.69 3.99 -4.37
N THR A 23 6.87 4.03 -3.06
CA THR A 23 7.67 5.04 -2.37
C THR A 23 8.91 4.46 -1.67
N PHE A 24 8.99 3.14 -1.56
CA PHE A 24 10.07 2.41 -0.90
C PHE A 24 10.89 1.54 -1.86
N HIS A 25 10.51 1.50 -3.12
CA HIS A 25 11.12 0.72 -4.20
C HIS A 25 11.24 -0.78 -3.86
N TYR A 26 12.44 -1.38 -3.91
CA TYR A 26 12.69 -2.76 -3.47
C TYR A 26 13.36 -2.83 -2.09
N GLY A 27 13.44 -1.72 -1.37
CA GLY A 27 13.88 -1.64 0.03
C GLY A 27 15.39 -1.52 0.20
N TYR A 28 16.22 -2.19 -0.58
CA TYR A 28 17.68 -2.15 -0.42
C TYR A 28 18.27 -0.74 -0.69
N GLU A 29 17.59 0.09 -1.47
CA GLU A 29 17.96 1.50 -1.68
C GLU A 29 17.83 2.28 -0.37
N MET A 30 16.76 2.05 0.38
CA MET A 30 16.48 2.70 1.66
C MET A 30 17.38 2.16 2.77
N ALA A 31 17.83 0.91 2.67
CA ALA A 31 18.78 0.32 3.61
C ALA A 31 20.13 1.03 3.67
N SER A 32 20.48 1.84 2.67
CA SER A 32 21.65 2.70 2.70
C SER A 32 21.51 3.90 3.66
N LEU A 33 20.28 4.24 4.05
CA LEU A 33 19.98 5.39 4.91
C LEU A 33 19.79 4.98 6.38
N TYR A 34 19.11 3.87 6.62
CA TYR A 34 18.86 3.33 7.97
C TYR A 34 18.59 1.83 7.92
N ASP A 35 18.62 1.18 9.08
CA ASP A 35 18.23 -0.23 9.19
C ASP A 35 16.73 -0.41 8.97
N ILE A 36 16.36 -0.84 7.77
CA ILE A 36 14.96 -1.07 7.37
C ILE A 36 14.30 -2.26 8.09
N ASN A 37 15.09 -3.09 8.81
CA ASN A 37 14.52 -4.15 9.65
C ASN A 37 13.80 -3.60 10.88
N LEU A 38 13.91 -2.30 11.18
CA LEU A 38 13.09 -1.63 12.19
C LEU A 38 11.60 -1.64 11.82
N LEU A 39 11.25 -1.57 10.52
CA LEU A 39 9.86 -1.61 10.06
C LEU A 39 9.22 -2.97 10.39
N GLY A 40 7.91 -2.98 10.62
CA GLY A 40 7.14 -4.22 10.71
C GLY A 40 7.23 -5.03 9.41
N SER A 41 7.05 -4.33 8.28
CA SER A 41 7.22 -4.86 6.92
C SER A 41 7.36 -3.72 5.92
N PHE A 42 7.40 -4.02 4.63
CA PHE A 42 7.16 -3.06 3.55
C PHE A 42 6.53 -3.74 2.33
N SER A 43 5.79 -2.96 1.54
CA SER A 43 5.23 -3.39 0.26
C SER A 43 6.20 -2.98 -0.84
N CYS A 44 6.75 -3.94 -1.57
CA CYS A 44 7.73 -3.68 -2.63
C CYS A 44 7.08 -3.01 -3.84
N LYS A 45 7.92 -2.53 -4.76
CA LYS A 45 7.49 -1.87 -6.01
C LYS A 45 6.49 -2.73 -6.77
N GLY A 46 5.37 -2.11 -7.18
CA GLY A 46 4.35 -2.77 -8.00
C GLY A 46 4.95 -3.40 -9.25
N THR A 47 4.79 -4.71 -9.38
CA THR A 47 5.42 -5.53 -10.40
C THR A 47 4.38 -6.07 -11.36
N THR A 48 4.66 -5.98 -12.66
CA THR A 48 3.87 -6.53 -13.76
C THR A 48 4.57 -7.73 -14.39
N LEU A 49 3.83 -8.53 -15.16
CA LEU A 49 4.37 -9.70 -15.86
C LEU A 49 5.54 -9.29 -16.78
N GLN A 50 5.34 -8.26 -17.58
CA GLN A 50 6.37 -7.69 -18.47
C GLN A 50 6.95 -6.39 -17.91
N PRO A 51 8.19 -6.02 -18.24
CA PRO A 51 8.77 -4.74 -17.83
C PRO A 51 7.99 -3.55 -18.39
N ARG A 52 7.97 -2.44 -17.63
CA ARG A 52 7.30 -1.20 -18.02
C ARG A 52 8.21 0.01 -17.78
N PHE A 53 8.29 0.90 -18.76
CA PHE A 53 9.05 2.16 -18.66
C PHE A 53 8.30 3.29 -17.92
N GLY A 54 7.02 3.07 -17.60
CA GLY A 54 6.18 4.09 -17.00
C GLY A 54 5.68 5.15 -17.98
N ASN A 55 5.12 6.23 -17.42
CA ASN A 55 4.58 7.35 -18.18
C ASN A 55 5.68 8.37 -18.52
N PRO A 56 5.49 9.22 -19.57
CA PRO A 56 6.42 10.29 -19.90
C PRO A 56 6.52 11.35 -18.78
N SER A 57 7.69 12.00 -18.69
CA SER A 57 7.92 13.13 -17.78
C SER A 57 7.37 14.45 -18.37
N PRO A 58 6.98 15.40 -17.49
CA PRO A 58 6.98 15.36 -16.01
C PRO A 58 5.85 14.48 -15.48
N ARG A 59 6.19 13.64 -14.49
CA ARG A 59 5.25 12.67 -13.89
C ARG A 59 5.13 12.75 -12.37
N ILE A 60 5.74 13.79 -11.78
CA ILE A 60 5.65 14.15 -10.37
C ILE A 60 5.44 15.66 -10.31
N ALA A 61 4.53 16.10 -9.45
CA ALA A 61 4.29 17.51 -9.14
C ALA A 61 4.02 17.66 -7.65
N GLU A 62 4.61 18.69 -7.04
CA GLU A 62 4.29 19.05 -5.67
C GLU A 62 2.86 19.58 -5.58
N GLY A 63 2.11 19.13 -4.62
CA GLY A 63 0.81 19.62 -4.21
C GLY A 63 0.94 20.51 -2.97
N LYS A 64 -0.14 21.18 -2.59
CA LYS A 64 -0.26 21.75 -1.26
C LYS A 64 -0.52 20.59 -0.30
N ASP A 65 0.36 20.41 0.68
CA ASP A 65 0.32 19.36 1.68
C ASP A 65 0.29 17.92 1.07
N GLY A 66 1.05 17.71 -0.04
CA GLY A 66 1.14 16.40 -0.69
C GLY A 66 1.83 16.41 -2.04
N VAL A 67 1.84 15.27 -2.70
CA VAL A 67 2.44 15.06 -4.01
C VAL A 67 1.42 14.48 -4.98
N ILE A 68 1.46 14.94 -6.24
CA ILE A 68 0.64 14.41 -7.34
C ILE A 68 1.55 13.63 -8.27
N ILE A 69 1.32 12.32 -8.40
CA ILE A 69 2.17 11.43 -9.19
C ILE A 69 1.42 10.74 -10.32
N SER A 70 2.12 10.47 -11.41
CA SER A 70 1.62 9.72 -12.56
C SER A 70 2.73 8.82 -13.12
N ILE A 71 3.26 7.91 -12.31
CA ILE A 71 4.43 7.08 -12.64
C ILE A 71 4.12 6.05 -13.75
N GLY A 72 2.94 5.41 -13.72
CA GLY A 72 2.51 4.46 -14.75
C GLY A 72 3.09 3.06 -14.61
N LEU A 73 3.27 2.56 -13.39
CA LEU A 73 3.77 1.23 -13.07
C LEU A 73 5.16 0.94 -13.68
N GLU A 74 6.09 1.91 -13.67
CA GLU A 74 7.48 1.64 -14.05
C GLU A 74 8.06 0.55 -13.15
N ASN A 75 8.49 -0.56 -13.75
CA ASN A 75 9.10 -1.69 -13.05
C ASN A 75 9.84 -2.59 -14.06
N PRO A 76 10.82 -3.40 -13.61
CA PRO A 76 11.64 -4.24 -14.48
C PRO A 76 10.97 -5.55 -14.93
N GLY A 77 9.71 -5.81 -14.52
CA GLY A 77 9.02 -7.08 -14.76
C GLY A 77 9.38 -8.18 -13.77
N ILE A 78 8.49 -9.17 -13.65
CA ILE A 78 8.58 -10.24 -12.63
C ILE A 78 9.88 -11.03 -12.69
N ASP A 79 10.40 -11.32 -13.88
CA ASP A 79 11.66 -12.08 -14.05
C ASP A 79 12.84 -11.37 -13.40
N ALA A 80 12.98 -10.07 -13.66
CA ALA A 80 14.05 -9.28 -13.09
C ALA A 80 13.90 -9.08 -11.59
N VAL A 81 12.66 -8.95 -11.09
CA VAL A 81 12.39 -8.84 -9.65
C VAL A 81 12.87 -10.09 -8.93
N ILE A 82 12.49 -11.27 -9.39
CA ILE A 82 12.87 -12.54 -8.77
C ILE A 82 14.40 -12.77 -8.90
N GLN A 83 14.96 -12.53 -10.08
CA GLN A 83 16.35 -12.90 -10.35
C GLN A 83 17.38 -11.88 -9.87
N LYS A 84 17.00 -10.60 -9.70
CA LYS A 84 17.94 -9.52 -9.38
C LYS A 84 17.56 -8.74 -8.12
N GLU A 85 16.31 -8.30 -8.01
CA GLU A 85 15.91 -7.38 -6.94
C GLU A 85 15.78 -8.11 -5.58
N PHE A 86 15.10 -9.24 -5.54
CA PHE A 86 14.96 -10.03 -4.31
C PHE A 86 16.32 -10.57 -3.78
N PRO A 87 17.25 -11.07 -4.60
CA PRO A 87 18.59 -11.41 -4.13
C PRO A 87 19.38 -10.24 -3.53
N ARG A 88 19.17 -9.01 -4.01
CA ARG A 88 19.77 -7.81 -3.41
C ARG A 88 19.12 -7.47 -2.07
N LEU A 89 17.78 -7.52 -2.02
CA LEU A 89 17.03 -7.26 -0.80
C LEU A 89 17.38 -8.24 0.31
N LYS A 90 17.47 -9.54 0.03
CA LYS A 90 17.81 -10.60 1.02
C LYS A 90 19.16 -10.39 1.73
N LYS A 91 20.04 -9.54 1.18
CA LYS A 91 21.33 -9.20 1.83
C LYS A 91 21.18 -8.19 2.96
N VAL A 92 20.09 -7.42 3.00
CA VAL A 92 19.90 -6.29 3.93
C VAL A 92 18.59 -6.34 4.70
N TYR A 93 17.66 -7.21 4.31
CA TYR A 93 16.36 -7.34 4.95
C TYR A 93 16.03 -8.80 5.25
N HIS A 94 15.59 -9.08 6.49
CA HIS A 94 15.48 -10.44 7.02
C HIS A 94 14.07 -10.80 7.50
N LYS A 95 13.10 -9.94 7.22
CA LYS A 95 11.69 -10.16 7.53
C LYS A 95 10.88 -10.44 6.26
N LYS A 96 9.62 -10.78 6.42
CA LYS A 96 8.69 -10.97 5.29
C LYS A 96 8.21 -9.64 4.73
N ILE A 97 8.01 -9.58 3.41
CA ILE A 97 7.51 -8.41 2.70
C ILE A 97 6.12 -8.66 2.11
N PHE A 98 5.44 -7.56 1.76
CA PHE A 98 4.31 -7.56 0.83
C PHE A 98 4.84 -7.47 -0.60
N ALA A 99 4.45 -8.42 -1.45
CA ALA A 99 4.71 -8.35 -2.88
C ALA A 99 3.55 -7.64 -3.57
N ASN A 100 3.78 -6.41 -4.06
CA ASN A 100 2.74 -5.64 -4.76
C ASN A 100 2.62 -6.14 -6.21
N CYS A 101 1.54 -6.87 -6.48
CA CYS A 101 1.25 -7.52 -7.76
C CYS A 101 0.30 -6.68 -8.61
N CYS A 102 0.70 -6.41 -9.85
CA CYS A 102 -0.06 -5.62 -10.80
C CYS A 102 -0.32 -6.41 -12.08
N GLY A 103 -1.47 -6.17 -12.73
CA GLY A 103 -1.85 -6.82 -13.98
C GLY A 103 -2.90 -6.02 -14.75
N PHE A 104 -3.22 -6.46 -15.96
CA PHE A 104 -4.20 -5.84 -16.86
C PHE A 104 -5.34 -6.80 -17.24
N SER A 105 -5.26 -8.04 -16.77
CA SER A 105 -6.31 -9.03 -16.82
C SER A 105 -6.25 -9.89 -15.55
N PRO A 106 -7.36 -10.60 -15.20
CA PRO A 106 -7.35 -11.52 -14.06
C PRO A 106 -6.23 -12.58 -14.16
N GLU A 107 -5.90 -13.03 -15.37
CA GLU A 107 -4.82 -13.97 -15.65
C GLU A 107 -3.45 -13.38 -15.32
N GLU A 108 -3.17 -12.14 -15.72
CA GLU A 108 -1.90 -11.46 -15.42
C GLU A 108 -1.71 -11.24 -13.93
N PHE A 109 -2.75 -10.77 -13.21
CA PHE A 109 -2.70 -10.66 -11.75
C PHE A 109 -2.38 -11.99 -11.10
N SER A 110 -3.08 -13.06 -11.50
CA SER A 110 -2.89 -14.40 -10.96
C SER A 110 -1.50 -14.97 -11.28
N GLU A 111 -0.95 -14.72 -12.47
CA GLU A 111 0.38 -15.20 -12.84
C GLU A 111 1.49 -14.47 -12.06
N VAL A 112 1.39 -13.14 -11.94
CA VAL A 112 2.36 -12.36 -11.16
C VAL A 112 2.31 -12.77 -9.69
N ALA A 113 1.11 -12.89 -9.11
CA ALA A 113 0.92 -13.28 -7.72
C ALA A 113 1.45 -14.70 -7.46
N TYR A 114 1.15 -15.67 -8.34
CA TYR A 114 1.63 -17.05 -8.23
C TYR A 114 3.17 -17.12 -8.22
N ARG A 115 3.83 -16.36 -9.08
CA ARG A 115 5.30 -16.34 -9.12
C ARG A 115 5.91 -15.67 -7.89
N MET A 116 5.28 -14.62 -7.35
CA MET A 116 5.68 -14.00 -6.09
C MET A 116 5.43 -14.92 -4.89
N ASP A 117 4.37 -15.73 -4.92
CA ASP A 117 4.01 -16.70 -3.89
C ASP A 117 5.12 -17.75 -3.66
N GLN A 118 5.90 -18.07 -4.70
CA GLN A 118 7.00 -19.03 -4.62
C GLN A 118 8.25 -18.49 -3.89
N GLU A 119 8.35 -17.17 -3.69
CA GLU A 119 9.52 -16.55 -3.11
C GLU A 119 9.46 -16.56 -1.57
N ASP A 120 10.50 -17.08 -0.92
CA ASP A 120 10.57 -17.23 0.55
C ASP A 120 10.57 -15.90 1.31
N ILE A 121 11.08 -14.80 0.71
CA ILE A 121 11.06 -13.47 1.32
C ILE A 121 9.65 -12.85 1.35
N VAL A 122 8.77 -13.29 0.46
CA VAL A 122 7.39 -12.83 0.40
C VAL A 122 6.58 -13.51 1.50
N GLY A 123 5.93 -12.71 2.35
CA GLY A 123 4.99 -13.17 3.38
C GLY A 123 3.54 -12.92 2.99
N PHE A 124 3.30 -11.88 2.20
CA PHE A 124 1.98 -11.40 1.82
C PHE A 124 1.95 -10.98 0.35
N LEU A 125 0.82 -11.18 -0.30
CA LEU A 125 0.57 -10.70 -1.66
C LEU A 125 -0.37 -9.50 -1.60
N GLU A 126 0.05 -8.35 -2.14
CA GLU A 126 -0.79 -7.16 -2.26
C GLU A 126 -1.23 -6.99 -3.72
N ILE A 127 -2.48 -7.32 -4.02
CA ILE A 127 -3.04 -7.25 -5.36
C ILE A 127 -3.52 -5.83 -5.64
N ASN A 128 -2.78 -5.10 -6.46
CA ASN A 128 -3.01 -3.70 -6.73
C ASN A 128 -3.99 -3.51 -7.89
N ILE A 129 -5.30 -3.63 -7.61
CA ILE A 129 -6.36 -3.39 -8.59
C ILE A 129 -6.63 -1.90 -8.82
N SER A 130 -5.95 -1.01 -8.11
CA SER A 130 -6.33 0.40 -7.93
C SER A 130 -5.45 1.40 -8.68
N CYS A 131 -4.59 0.98 -9.63
CA CYS A 131 -3.67 1.90 -10.31
C CYS A 131 -4.41 2.93 -11.17
N PRO A 132 -4.43 4.23 -10.78
CA PRO A 132 -5.19 5.26 -11.51
C PRO A 132 -4.50 5.73 -12.79
N ASN A 133 -3.21 5.47 -12.93
CA ASN A 133 -2.32 6.08 -13.92
C ASN A 133 -2.10 5.21 -15.16
N VAL A 134 -2.89 4.13 -15.31
CA VAL A 134 -2.78 3.21 -16.45
C VAL A 134 -4.15 2.99 -17.08
N LYS A 135 -4.25 3.22 -18.39
CA LYS A 135 -5.49 3.07 -19.16
C LYS A 135 -6.00 1.62 -19.06
N GLY A 136 -7.24 1.46 -18.62
CA GLY A 136 -7.91 0.16 -18.49
C GLY A 136 -7.70 -0.56 -17.16
N ALA A 137 -6.73 -0.16 -16.31
CA ALA A 137 -6.52 -0.78 -14.99
C ALA A 137 -7.59 -0.37 -13.97
N SER A 138 -8.14 0.84 -14.09
CA SER A 138 -9.16 1.38 -13.17
C SER A 138 -10.48 0.61 -13.16
N ARG A 139 -10.78 -0.17 -14.20
CA ARG A 139 -12.01 -0.98 -14.25
C ARG A 139 -12.07 -2.02 -13.12
N PHE A 140 -10.95 -2.61 -12.74
CA PHE A 140 -10.89 -3.61 -11.67
C PHE A 140 -11.15 -3.02 -10.28
N SER A 141 -10.92 -1.73 -10.11
CA SER A 141 -11.17 -1.02 -8.84
C SER A 141 -12.57 -0.42 -8.71
N SER A 142 -13.32 -0.30 -9.81
CA SER A 142 -14.63 0.35 -9.83
C SER A 142 -15.80 -0.61 -10.06
N ASP A 143 -15.51 -1.87 -10.37
CA ASP A 143 -16.51 -2.92 -10.60
C ASP A 143 -16.33 -4.04 -9.57
N PRO A 144 -17.30 -4.23 -8.64
CA PRO A 144 -17.23 -5.28 -7.62
C PRO A 144 -17.08 -6.69 -8.22
N ALA A 145 -17.73 -6.98 -9.35
CA ALA A 145 -17.66 -8.29 -9.98
C ALA A 145 -16.25 -8.58 -10.52
N LEU A 146 -15.60 -7.59 -11.14
CA LEU A 146 -14.23 -7.72 -11.62
C LEU A 146 -13.23 -7.80 -10.45
N ALA A 147 -13.42 -7.04 -9.37
CA ALA A 147 -12.59 -7.12 -8.17
C ALA A 147 -12.66 -8.53 -7.55
N LYS A 148 -13.87 -9.08 -7.42
CA LYS A 148 -14.11 -10.45 -6.95
C LYS A 148 -13.45 -11.48 -7.86
N GLU A 149 -13.58 -11.35 -9.18
CA GLU A 149 -12.99 -12.27 -10.15
C GLU A 149 -11.46 -12.32 -10.05
N VAL A 150 -10.80 -11.15 -10.02
CA VAL A 150 -9.34 -11.06 -9.84
C VAL A 150 -8.91 -11.71 -8.53
N THR A 151 -9.57 -11.38 -7.43
CA THR A 151 -9.27 -11.94 -6.10
C THR A 151 -9.37 -13.44 -6.10
N LYS A 152 -10.48 -13.99 -6.60
CA LYS A 152 -10.73 -15.43 -6.69
C LYS A 152 -9.65 -16.15 -7.49
N ARG A 153 -9.30 -15.63 -8.67
CA ARG A 153 -8.26 -16.23 -9.53
C ARG A 153 -6.88 -16.25 -8.88
N VAL A 154 -6.55 -15.21 -8.12
CA VAL A 154 -5.30 -15.17 -7.34
C VAL A 154 -5.35 -16.24 -6.24
N LYS A 155 -6.42 -16.28 -5.46
CA LYS A 155 -6.59 -17.23 -4.35
C LYS A 155 -6.59 -18.70 -4.79
N GLU A 156 -7.08 -19.00 -5.99
CA GLU A 156 -7.06 -20.37 -6.56
C GLU A 156 -5.65 -20.90 -6.79
N ARG A 157 -4.63 -20.03 -6.87
CA ARG A 157 -3.25 -20.41 -7.20
C ARG A 157 -2.21 -20.09 -6.14
N CYS A 158 -2.54 -19.23 -5.19
CA CYS A 158 -1.62 -18.73 -4.19
C CYS A 158 -1.97 -19.24 -2.79
N HIS A 159 -0.94 -19.50 -1.98
CA HIS A 159 -1.06 -20.03 -0.62
C HIS A 159 -0.85 -18.95 0.46
N LYS A 160 -0.06 -17.92 0.14
CA LYS A 160 0.20 -16.80 1.05
C LYS A 160 -1.02 -15.91 1.19
N PRO A 161 -1.16 -15.20 2.32
CA PRO A 161 -2.23 -14.24 2.53
C PRO A 161 -2.31 -13.19 1.40
N VAL A 162 -3.51 -12.98 0.87
CA VAL A 162 -3.81 -12.07 -0.23
C VAL A 162 -4.54 -10.84 0.30
N PHE A 163 -3.91 -9.69 0.21
CA PHE A 163 -4.49 -8.38 0.45
C PHE A 163 -4.86 -7.73 -0.89
N VAL A 164 -6.03 -7.10 -0.96
CA VAL A 164 -6.45 -6.37 -2.17
C VAL A 164 -6.39 -4.87 -1.91
N LYS A 165 -5.59 -4.15 -2.71
CA LYS A 165 -5.42 -2.70 -2.57
C LYS A 165 -6.46 -1.93 -3.34
N LEU A 166 -7.31 -1.18 -2.60
CA LEU A 166 -8.48 -0.49 -3.12
C LEU A 166 -8.20 0.97 -3.53
N SER A 167 -8.99 1.44 -4.48
CA SER A 167 -8.99 2.82 -4.96
C SER A 167 -10.01 3.66 -4.21
N PRO A 168 -9.68 4.91 -3.82
CA PRO A 168 -10.65 5.86 -3.29
C PRO A 168 -11.55 6.47 -4.37
N ASN A 169 -11.21 6.26 -5.66
CA ASN A 169 -11.87 6.93 -6.78
C ASN A 169 -13.13 6.16 -7.24
N VAL A 170 -13.96 5.80 -6.29
CA VAL A 170 -15.21 5.03 -6.45
C VAL A 170 -16.33 5.67 -5.65
N THR A 171 -17.56 5.39 -6.03
CA THR A 171 -18.74 5.90 -5.30
C THR A 171 -18.95 5.14 -3.99
N ASP A 172 -18.73 3.82 -4.00
CA ASP A 172 -18.92 2.93 -2.86
C ASP A 172 -17.72 1.96 -2.74
N ILE A 173 -16.81 2.30 -1.84
CA ILE A 173 -15.60 1.49 -1.57
C ILE A 173 -15.95 0.22 -0.77
N VAL A 174 -17.02 0.27 0.02
CA VAL A 174 -17.46 -0.86 0.85
C VAL A 174 -17.96 -2.01 -0.02
N SER A 175 -18.69 -1.71 -1.10
CA SER A 175 -19.14 -2.74 -2.04
C SER A 175 -17.97 -3.47 -2.72
N ILE A 176 -16.88 -2.75 -3.04
CA ILE A 176 -15.67 -3.35 -3.60
C ILE A 176 -14.96 -4.22 -2.55
N ALA A 177 -14.82 -3.73 -1.30
CA ALA A 177 -14.19 -4.48 -0.22
C ALA A 177 -14.91 -5.81 0.06
N LYS A 178 -16.24 -5.77 0.17
CA LYS A 178 -17.07 -6.99 0.33
C LYS A 178 -16.92 -7.96 -0.83
N ALA A 179 -16.88 -7.47 -2.05
CA ALA A 179 -16.67 -8.31 -3.22
C ALA A 179 -15.28 -8.99 -3.22
N CYS A 180 -14.24 -8.30 -2.74
CA CYS A 180 -12.92 -8.90 -2.55
C CYS A 180 -12.93 -9.97 -1.45
N GLU A 181 -13.58 -9.71 -0.30
CA GLU A 181 -13.75 -10.69 0.77
C GLU A 181 -14.51 -11.94 0.28
N GLU A 182 -15.62 -11.76 -0.44
CA GLU A 182 -16.34 -12.85 -1.10
C GLU A 182 -15.50 -13.60 -2.16
N GLY A 183 -14.52 -12.94 -2.76
CA GLY A 183 -13.54 -13.53 -3.67
C GLY A 183 -12.46 -14.34 -2.95
N GLY A 184 -12.43 -14.30 -1.60
CA GLY A 184 -11.50 -15.04 -0.75
C GLY A 184 -10.25 -14.24 -0.37
N ALA A 185 -10.27 -12.91 -0.42
CA ALA A 185 -9.19 -12.08 0.13
C ALA A 185 -8.97 -12.39 1.61
N ASP A 186 -7.72 -12.40 2.06
CA ASP A 186 -7.35 -12.54 3.47
C ASP A 186 -7.23 -11.19 4.16
N GLY A 187 -7.25 -10.08 3.41
CA GLY A 187 -7.25 -8.72 3.92
C GLY A 187 -7.47 -7.69 2.83
N ILE A 188 -7.67 -6.45 3.27
CA ILE A 188 -7.86 -5.28 2.40
C ILE A 188 -6.80 -4.25 2.75
N SER A 189 -6.19 -3.59 1.75
CA SER A 189 -5.39 -2.38 1.94
C SER A 189 -6.06 -1.19 1.24
N LEU A 190 -6.18 -0.06 1.91
CA LEU A 190 -6.79 1.15 1.36
C LEU A 190 -6.29 2.41 2.09
N ILE A 191 -6.07 3.52 1.38
CA ILE A 191 -6.47 3.82 0.02
C ILE A 191 -5.26 4.00 -0.90
N ASN A 192 -5.44 3.81 -2.21
CA ASN A 192 -4.50 4.32 -3.20
C ASN A 192 -4.71 5.86 -3.37
N CYS A 193 -4.02 6.49 -4.31
CA CYS A 193 -4.05 7.94 -4.52
C CYS A 193 -5.42 8.44 -5.02
N ILE A 194 -5.80 9.66 -4.61
CA ILE A 194 -7.00 10.37 -5.08
C ILE A 194 -6.69 11.08 -6.42
N HIS A 195 -7.59 10.99 -7.39
CA HIS A 195 -7.42 11.70 -8.67
C HIS A 195 -7.30 13.21 -8.45
N ALA A 196 -6.23 13.81 -9.00
CA ALA A 196 -5.93 15.23 -8.85
C ALA A 196 -5.24 15.81 -10.10
N MET A 197 -5.12 17.14 -10.12
CA MET A 197 -4.50 17.88 -11.21
C MET A 197 -3.87 19.19 -10.71
N ARG A 198 -2.79 19.64 -11.35
CA ARG A 198 -2.25 21.00 -11.23
C ARG A 198 -2.05 21.65 -12.58
N ILE A 199 -2.21 22.98 -12.62
CA ILE A 199 -1.98 23.81 -13.80
C ILE A 199 -0.84 24.78 -13.46
N ASP A 200 0.15 24.86 -14.34
CA ASP A 200 1.18 25.90 -14.31
C ASP A 200 0.60 27.19 -14.87
N LEU A 201 0.60 28.25 -14.05
CA LEU A 201 -0.01 29.53 -14.42
C LEU A 201 0.75 30.30 -15.50
N LYS A 202 2.07 30.06 -15.63
CA LYS A 202 2.89 30.72 -16.64
C LYS A 202 2.66 30.10 -18.01
N SER A 203 2.77 28.78 -18.12
CA SER A 203 2.53 28.05 -19.35
C SER A 203 1.06 27.85 -19.71
N ARG A 204 0.15 28.00 -18.71
CA ARG A 204 -1.30 27.72 -18.81
C ARG A 204 -1.58 26.27 -19.21
N LYS A 205 -0.72 25.34 -18.82
CA LYS A 205 -0.81 23.89 -19.16
C LYS A 205 -0.82 23.06 -17.88
N PRO A 206 -1.36 21.81 -17.96
CA PRO A 206 -1.17 20.84 -16.89
C PRO A 206 0.31 20.61 -16.61
N VAL A 207 0.66 20.50 -15.30
CA VAL A 207 2.04 20.26 -14.86
C VAL A 207 2.53 18.87 -15.27
N LEU A 208 1.66 17.85 -15.16
CA LEU A 208 2.00 16.48 -15.53
C LEU A 208 1.78 16.20 -17.02
N ALA A 209 2.64 15.38 -17.62
CA ALA A 209 2.53 14.99 -19.01
C ALA A 209 1.18 14.32 -19.36
N LEU A 210 0.65 13.49 -18.45
CA LEU A 210 -0.69 12.89 -18.59
C LEU A 210 -1.83 13.77 -18.07
N LYS A 211 -1.56 15.06 -17.79
CA LYS A 211 -2.51 16.09 -17.34
C LYS A 211 -3.04 15.84 -15.92
N LYS A 212 -3.32 14.61 -15.54
CA LYS A 212 -3.84 14.18 -14.24
C LYS A 212 -2.90 13.18 -13.59
N GLY A 213 -2.99 13.06 -12.27
CA GLY A 213 -2.25 12.08 -11.47
C GLY A 213 -3.01 11.72 -10.20
N GLY A 214 -2.36 10.97 -9.32
CA GLY A 214 -2.87 10.63 -8.01
C GLY A 214 -2.25 11.50 -6.94
N LEU A 215 -3.08 12.19 -6.15
CA LEU A 215 -2.69 12.92 -4.94
C LEU A 215 -2.50 11.96 -3.78
N SER A 216 -1.42 12.12 -3.05
CA SER A 216 -1.13 11.49 -1.77
C SER A 216 -0.38 12.44 -0.85
N GLY A 217 -0.30 12.13 0.46
CA GLY A 217 0.30 12.96 1.49
C GLY A 217 -0.71 13.42 2.54
N PRO A 218 -0.34 14.26 3.50
CA PRO A 218 -1.18 14.62 4.65
C PRO A 218 -2.57 15.14 4.28
N ALA A 219 -2.70 15.85 3.16
CA ALA A 219 -3.99 16.38 2.69
C ALA A 219 -5.11 15.32 2.50
N ILE A 220 -4.76 14.05 2.33
CA ILE A 220 -5.77 12.99 2.15
C ILE A 220 -6.07 12.19 3.42
N PHE A 221 -5.38 12.44 4.54
CA PHE A 221 -5.52 11.66 5.76
C PHE A 221 -6.98 11.52 6.25
N PRO A 222 -7.77 12.60 6.42
CA PRO A 222 -9.14 12.47 6.92
C PRO A 222 -10.07 11.70 5.96
N ILE A 223 -9.76 11.71 4.66
CA ILE A 223 -10.50 10.93 3.66
C ILE A 223 -10.15 9.44 3.78
N ALA A 224 -8.85 9.14 3.90
CA ALA A 224 -8.37 7.78 4.09
C ALA A 224 -8.89 7.18 5.40
N LEU A 225 -8.82 7.93 6.50
CA LEU A 225 -9.31 7.53 7.82
C LEU A 225 -10.79 7.12 7.78
N ARG A 226 -11.65 7.99 7.19
CA ARG A 226 -13.07 7.69 7.01
C ARG A 226 -13.28 6.41 6.17
N MET A 227 -12.55 6.25 5.06
CA MET A 227 -12.71 5.06 4.21
C MET A 227 -12.23 3.78 4.91
N VAL A 228 -11.17 3.86 5.71
CA VAL A 228 -10.71 2.74 6.56
C VAL A 228 -11.79 2.37 7.57
N TYR A 229 -12.38 3.37 8.26
CA TYR A 229 -13.48 3.16 9.19
C TYR A 229 -14.67 2.44 8.51
N ASP A 230 -15.14 2.98 7.37
CA ASP A 230 -16.29 2.43 6.64
C ASP A 230 -16.04 0.96 6.22
N VAL A 231 -14.84 0.65 5.73
CA VAL A 231 -14.49 -0.70 5.26
C VAL A 231 -14.27 -1.65 6.43
N ALA A 232 -13.52 -1.25 7.47
CA ALA A 232 -13.23 -2.10 8.63
C ALA A 232 -14.50 -2.55 9.37
N HIS A 233 -15.54 -1.70 9.39
CA HIS A 233 -16.84 -2.05 9.98
C HIS A 233 -17.75 -2.86 9.04
N ALA A 234 -17.33 -3.10 7.80
CA ALA A 234 -18.15 -3.76 6.79
C ALA A 234 -17.62 -5.14 6.36
N VAL A 235 -16.37 -5.46 6.66
CA VAL A 235 -15.72 -6.75 6.36
C VAL A 235 -15.23 -7.41 7.64
N SER A 236 -15.00 -8.74 7.60
CA SER A 236 -14.48 -9.51 8.74
C SER A 236 -12.97 -9.76 8.70
N ILE A 237 -12.35 -9.45 7.56
CA ILE A 237 -10.92 -9.65 7.31
C ILE A 237 -10.11 -8.41 7.71
N PRO A 238 -8.80 -8.56 8.05
CA PRO A 238 -7.94 -7.45 8.44
C PRO A 238 -7.88 -6.34 7.40
N VAL A 239 -7.78 -5.10 7.90
CA VAL A 239 -7.67 -3.89 7.06
C VAL A 239 -6.32 -3.22 7.32
N ILE A 240 -5.61 -2.83 6.26
CA ILE A 240 -4.40 -1.99 6.33
C ILE A 240 -4.76 -0.57 5.89
N GLY A 241 -4.58 0.40 6.79
CA GLY A 241 -4.86 1.81 6.53
C GLY A 241 -3.72 2.50 5.81
N ILE A 242 -4.02 3.23 4.72
CA ILE A 242 -3.02 3.93 3.90
C ILE A 242 -3.54 5.31 3.54
N GLY A 243 -2.73 6.34 3.74
CA GLY A 243 -3.01 7.69 3.24
C GLY A 243 -2.79 8.77 4.26
N GLY A 244 -1.80 9.61 4.02
CA GLY A 244 -1.54 10.82 4.78
C GLY A 244 -0.91 10.66 6.15
N ILE A 245 -0.48 9.46 6.53
CA ILE A 245 0.17 9.17 7.81
C ILE A 245 1.52 9.88 7.88
N GLU A 246 1.72 10.70 8.90
CA GLU A 246 2.90 11.55 9.13
C GLU A 246 3.41 11.46 10.57
N THR A 247 2.53 11.18 11.53
CA THR A 247 2.83 11.16 12.97
C THR A 247 2.47 9.81 13.60
N PRO A 248 3.05 9.46 14.78
CA PRO A 248 2.61 8.30 15.55
C PRO A 248 1.12 8.37 15.93
N GLU A 249 0.60 9.57 16.15
CA GLU A 249 -0.82 9.80 16.45
C GLU A 249 -1.71 9.38 15.27
N ASP A 250 -1.32 9.68 14.03
CA ASP A 250 -2.05 9.23 12.83
C ASP A 250 -2.11 7.71 12.76
N VAL A 251 -1.04 7.00 13.19
CA VAL A 251 -1.04 5.55 13.28
C VAL A 251 -2.08 5.06 14.26
N LEU A 252 -2.15 5.67 15.46
CA LEU A 252 -3.15 5.32 16.48
C LEU A 252 -4.57 5.60 15.99
N GLU A 253 -4.82 6.73 15.33
CA GLU A 253 -6.13 7.06 14.75
C GLU A 253 -6.56 6.04 13.70
N MET A 254 -5.66 5.66 12.78
CA MET A 254 -5.96 4.62 11.79
C MET A 254 -6.30 3.28 12.44
N MET A 255 -5.58 2.89 13.51
CA MET A 255 -5.87 1.65 14.22
C MET A 255 -7.20 1.74 14.98
N MET A 256 -7.50 2.86 15.62
CA MET A 256 -8.80 3.09 16.26
C MET A 256 -9.95 3.03 15.26
N ALA A 257 -9.76 3.50 14.03
CA ALA A 257 -10.72 3.37 12.94
C ALA A 257 -10.91 1.93 12.42
N GLY A 258 -10.08 0.98 12.87
CA GLY A 258 -10.18 -0.44 12.51
C GLY A 258 -9.04 -1.00 11.68
N ALA A 259 -8.01 -0.22 11.38
CA ALA A 259 -6.82 -0.75 10.73
C ALA A 259 -6.05 -1.69 11.66
N SER A 260 -5.66 -2.86 11.17
CA SER A 260 -4.77 -3.82 11.87
C SER A 260 -3.29 -3.47 11.70
N ALA A 261 -2.96 -2.73 10.66
CA ALA A 261 -1.63 -2.19 10.35
C ALA A 261 -1.78 -0.95 9.48
N VAL A 262 -0.69 -0.22 9.24
CA VAL A 262 -0.69 0.98 8.40
C VAL A 262 0.41 0.94 7.35
N GLU A 263 0.14 1.49 6.15
CA GLU A 263 1.16 1.74 5.14
C GLU A 263 1.47 3.23 5.02
N VAL A 264 2.76 3.56 5.10
CA VAL A 264 3.27 4.93 4.96
C VAL A 264 3.79 5.14 3.54
N GLY A 265 3.16 6.06 2.81
CA GLY A 265 3.44 6.29 1.38
C GLY A 265 4.22 7.56 1.11
N ALA A 266 3.53 8.64 0.71
CA ALA A 266 4.12 9.89 0.20
C ALA A 266 5.16 10.51 1.13
N MET A 267 5.02 10.34 2.44
CA MET A 267 5.97 10.89 3.40
C MET A 267 7.38 10.29 3.28
N ASN A 268 7.54 9.05 2.76
CA ASN A 268 8.86 8.51 2.41
C ASN A 268 9.59 9.32 1.31
N LEU A 269 8.86 10.09 0.50
CA LEU A 269 9.43 10.95 -0.54
C LEU A 269 9.80 12.34 0.01
N VAL A 270 9.19 12.76 1.11
CA VAL A 270 9.46 14.03 1.80
C VAL A 270 10.59 13.86 2.81
N ASP A 271 10.46 12.85 3.65
CA ASP A 271 11.47 12.44 4.61
C ASP A 271 11.71 10.92 4.53
N PRO A 272 12.84 10.48 3.99
CA PRO A 272 13.14 9.06 3.86
C PRO A 272 13.32 8.33 5.19
N TYR A 273 13.45 9.07 6.32
CA TYR A 273 13.54 8.51 7.67
C TYR A 273 12.19 8.38 8.37
N ILE A 274 11.08 8.79 7.75
CA ILE A 274 9.75 8.82 8.39
C ILE A 274 9.35 7.47 8.98
N GLY A 275 9.58 6.36 8.28
CA GLY A 275 9.27 5.03 8.80
C GLY A 275 10.00 4.71 10.10
N LYS A 276 11.30 5.05 10.18
CA LYS A 276 12.10 4.95 11.41
C LYS A 276 11.55 5.84 12.52
N GLN A 277 11.20 7.09 12.21
CA GLN A 277 10.68 8.04 13.21
C GLN A 277 9.35 7.56 13.79
N LEU A 278 8.44 7.06 12.95
CA LEU A 278 7.17 6.49 13.39
C LEU A 278 7.36 5.29 14.31
N VAL A 279 8.24 4.34 13.94
CA VAL A 279 8.54 3.17 14.78
C VAL A 279 9.09 3.58 16.14
N LEU A 280 10.01 4.55 16.18
CA LEU A 280 10.63 4.99 17.43
C LEU A 280 9.71 5.89 18.27
N GLY A 281 8.85 6.68 17.65
CA GLY A 281 7.91 7.57 18.34
C GLY A 281 6.62 6.89 18.83
N LEU A 282 6.26 5.76 18.22
CA LEU A 282 5.01 5.07 18.54
C LEU A 282 4.86 4.66 20.02
N PRO A 283 5.90 4.12 20.70
CA PRO A 283 5.82 3.79 22.12
C PRO A 283 5.51 5.02 23.00
N GLU A 284 6.12 6.17 22.74
CA GLU A 284 5.88 7.41 23.49
C GLU A 284 4.44 7.90 23.28
N ALA A 285 3.95 7.88 22.04
CA ALA A 285 2.56 8.23 21.75
C ALA A 285 1.59 7.29 22.48
N MET A 286 1.84 5.98 22.46
CA MET A 286 1.02 5.01 23.20
C MET A 286 1.00 5.30 24.71
N GLU A 287 2.15 5.61 25.31
CA GLU A 287 2.20 5.97 26.75
C GLU A 287 1.41 7.25 27.04
N ARG A 288 1.51 8.26 26.18
CA ARG A 288 0.78 9.54 26.28
C ARG A 288 -0.75 9.33 26.28
N TYR A 289 -1.24 8.39 25.49
CA TYR A 289 -2.68 8.08 25.38
C TYR A 289 -3.12 6.87 26.23
N HIS A 290 -2.25 6.40 27.14
CA HIS A 290 -2.52 5.27 28.06
C HIS A 290 -2.87 3.95 27.33
N ILE A 291 -2.25 3.72 26.19
CA ILE A 291 -2.40 2.50 25.39
C ILE A 291 -1.24 1.55 25.74
N SER A 292 -1.55 0.43 26.36
CA SER A 292 -0.54 -0.57 26.74
C SER A 292 -0.28 -1.61 25.64
N ASP A 293 -1.26 -1.86 24.78
CA ASP A 293 -1.20 -2.84 23.70
C ASP A 293 -1.97 -2.31 22.49
N LEU A 294 -1.33 -2.29 21.30
CA LEU A 294 -1.95 -1.80 20.07
C LEU A 294 -3.16 -2.61 19.66
N SER A 295 -3.17 -3.93 19.91
CA SER A 295 -4.31 -4.76 19.54
C SER A 295 -5.60 -4.37 20.28
N SER A 296 -5.47 -3.72 21.44
CA SER A 296 -6.62 -3.30 22.25
C SER A 296 -7.36 -2.08 21.68
N ILE A 297 -6.77 -1.36 20.73
CA ILE A 297 -7.40 -0.15 20.16
C ILE A 297 -7.94 -0.37 18.74
N ILE A 298 -7.76 -1.54 18.16
CA ILE A 298 -8.23 -1.80 16.79
C ILE A 298 -9.77 -1.75 16.76
N GLY A 299 -10.31 -0.78 16.01
CA GLY A 299 -11.75 -0.65 15.80
C GLY A 299 -12.55 -0.21 17.03
N VAL A 300 -11.97 0.57 17.93
CA VAL A 300 -12.67 1.06 19.12
C VAL A 300 -13.44 2.37 18.87
N ALA A 301 -13.25 3.03 17.72
CA ALA A 301 -13.92 4.28 17.39
C ALA A 301 -15.36 4.08 16.92
#